data_1f93dddfc0e3f403f0d94016dd75fdd6
#
_entry.id   1f93dddfc0e3f403f0d94016dd75fdd6
#
_cell.length_a   1.000
_cell.length_b   1.000
_cell.length_c   1.000
_cell.angle_alpha   90.00
_cell.angle_beta   90.00
_cell.angle_gamma   90.00
#
_symmetry.space_group_name_H-M   'P 1'
#
loop_
_entity.id
_entity.type
_entity.pdbx_description
1 polymer ?
#
loop_
_entity_poly.entity_id
_entity_poly.type
_entity_poly.pdbx_seq_one_letter_code
_entity_poly.pdbx_strand_id
1 'polypeptide(L)'
;MMVIIAGGGIGGLTTALMLRARNINVRVYESAAHIREAGVGINILPHAIRELEALGLLGALDKAGLRTRSLTYFTKSGQEVWSELRGMHAGHEVPQFSIHRGRLQKLLYEALIERAGQEAVVTGRRLAGFLQNESGVTANFVDTLEGAGGITAAGDILVCADGIHSCGRKLFYPDEAQPSWNGVMMWRGAAEWPSWRDGESMAIGGGLGGKFVLYPIETPRDGSQLMNWVVNIRTKDPTITPPPENSWSRSVSLSTVLPHALRFAIPDFDIEGLVRATEGIYEYPMADRDPLPRWTFGRV
;
A
#
# COMPACT_ATOMS: atom_id res chain seq x y z
N MET A 1 -28.79 5.95 6.88
CA MET A 1 -28.08 5.00 5.98
C MET A 1 -26.84 4.51 6.72
N MET A 2 -26.61 3.18 6.71
CA MET A 2 -25.46 2.50 7.28
C MET A 2 -24.70 1.81 6.15
N VAL A 3 -23.41 2.10 6.00
CA VAL A 3 -22.53 1.44 5.03
C VAL A 3 -21.55 0.51 5.75
N ILE A 4 -21.57 -0.75 5.37
CA ILE A 4 -20.62 -1.77 5.83
C ILE A 4 -19.43 -1.76 4.87
N ILE A 5 -18.21 -1.75 5.41
CA ILE A 5 -16.98 -1.78 4.62
C ILE A 5 -16.17 -3.01 5.05
N ALA A 6 -15.93 -3.93 4.13
CA ALA A 6 -15.04 -5.06 4.35
C ALA A 6 -13.62 -4.70 3.92
N GLY A 7 -12.69 -4.67 4.88
CA GLY A 7 -11.28 -4.33 4.72
C GLY A 7 -10.92 -2.96 5.31
N GLY A 8 -10.05 -2.96 6.32
CA GLY A 8 -9.45 -1.78 6.97
C GLY A 8 -8.12 -1.34 6.36
N GLY A 9 -7.90 -1.62 5.08
CA GLY A 9 -6.78 -1.10 4.31
C GLY A 9 -6.93 0.39 3.98
N ILE A 10 -5.95 0.98 3.31
CA ILE A 10 -5.96 2.39 2.90
C ILE A 10 -7.26 2.73 2.15
N GLY A 11 -7.68 1.89 1.19
CA GLY A 11 -8.90 2.12 0.42
C GLY A 11 -10.17 2.13 1.28
N GLY A 12 -10.34 1.13 2.15
CA GLY A 12 -11.53 1.02 3.00
C GLY A 12 -11.62 2.14 4.04
N LEU A 13 -10.50 2.48 4.70
CA LEU A 13 -10.45 3.59 5.66
C LEU A 13 -10.69 4.95 5.00
N THR A 14 -10.12 5.19 3.81
CA THR A 14 -10.37 6.42 3.05
C THR A 14 -11.84 6.52 2.63
N THR A 15 -12.43 5.42 2.14
CA THR A 15 -13.85 5.35 1.80
C THR A 15 -14.73 5.67 3.04
N ALA A 16 -14.41 5.09 4.19
CA ALA A 16 -15.11 5.36 5.44
C ALA A 16 -15.06 6.85 5.82
N LEU A 17 -13.87 7.46 5.74
CA LEU A 17 -13.69 8.89 6.02
C LEU A 17 -14.47 9.78 5.06
N MET A 18 -14.48 9.48 3.77
CA MET A 18 -15.23 10.21 2.75
C MET A 18 -16.74 10.13 2.96
N LEU A 19 -17.26 8.98 3.37
CA LEU A 19 -18.66 8.78 3.72
C LEU A 19 -19.03 9.53 5.01
N ARG A 20 -18.16 9.46 6.03
CA ARG A 20 -18.36 10.22 7.27
C ARG A 20 -18.39 11.74 7.06
N ALA A 21 -17.55 12.25 6.18
CA ALA A 21 -17.55 13.66 5.80
C ALA A 21 -18.89 14.11 5.16
N ARG A 22 -19.72 13.16 4.70
CA ARG A 22 -21.07 13.36 4.16
C ARG A 22 -22.18 12.94 5.14
N ASN A 23 -21.87 12.77 6.43
CA ASN A 23 -22.76 12.35 7.49
C ASN A 23 -23.41 10.96 7.25
N ILE A 24 -22.74 10.09 6.51
CA ILE A 24 -23.14 8.70 6.30
C ILE A 24 -22.51 7.83 7.39
N ASN A 25 -23.32 7.01 8.06
CA ASN A 25 -22.81 6.08 9.07
C ASN A 25 -22.05 4.93 8.41
N VAL A 26 -20.91 4.57 8.99
CA VAL A 26 -20.05 3.52 8.47
C VAL A 26 -19.62 2.56 9.57
N ARG A 27 -19.37 1.32 9.20
CA ARG A 27 -18.65 0.34 10.03
C ARG A 27 -17.69 -0.46 9.16
N VAL A 28 -16.41 -0.41 9.52
CA VAL A 28 -15.32 -1.12 8.84
C VAL A 28 -15.02 -2.42 9.58
N TYR A 29 -14.89 -3.52 8.84
CA TYR A 29 -14.50 -4.82 9.36
C TYR A 29 -13.16 -5.21 8.76
N GLU A 30 -12.16 -5.42 9.62
CA GLU A 30 -10.78 -5.73 9.22
C GLU A 30 -10.37 -7.12 9.68
N SER A 31 -9.77 -7.88 8.79
CA SER A 31 -9.33 -9.26 9.06
C SER A 31 -8.16 -9.36 10.03
N ALA A 32 -7.25 -8.38 10.04
CA ALA A 32 -6.15 -8.35 10.99
C ALA A 32 -6.65 -8.08 12.42
N ALA A 33 -5.98 -8.68 13.39
CA ALA A 33 -6.25 -8.46 14.82
C ALA A 33 -6.04 -7.01 15.24
N HIS A 34 -5.02 -6.39 14.65
CA HIS A 34 -4.64 -5.01 14.91
C HIS A 34 -4.18 -4.33 13.63
N ILE A 35 -4.50 -3.06 13.48
CA ILE A 35 -3.91 -2.20 12.45
C ILE A 35 -2.51 -1.81 12.94
N ARG A 36 -1.48 -2.42 12.34
CA ARG A 36 -0.07 -2.22 12.70
C ARG A 36 0.65 -1.43 11.63
N GLU A 37 1.70 -0.74 12.02
CA GLU A 37 2.65 -0.12 11.09
C GLU A 37 3.48 -1.20 10.38
N ALA A 38 2.85 -1.92 9.45
CA ALA A 38 3.51 -2.96 8.68
C ALA A 38 3.78 -2.51 7.25
N GLY A 39 4.85 -3.02 6.69
CA GLY A 39 5.25 -2.72 5.31
C GLY A 39 6.44 -1.79 5.23
N VAL A 40 6.57 -1.11 4.12
CA VAL A 40 7.65 -0.19 3.77
C VAL A 40 7.07 1.04 3.09
N GLY A 41 7.86 1.81 2.35
CA GLY A 41 7.42 3.04 1.72
C GLY A 41 6.33 2.88 0.65
N ILE A 42 5.52 3.92 0.50
CA ILE A 42 4.57 4.14 -0.60
C ILE A 42 4.64 5.60 -1.02
N ASN A 43 4.40 5.85 -2.31
CA ASN A 43 4.26 7.19 -2.86
C ASN A 43 2.78 7.50 -3.10
N ILE A 44 2.34 8.65 -2.61
CA ILE A 44 0.97 9.13 -2.78
C ILE A 44 1.00 10.33 -3.72
N LEU A 45 0.45 10.14 -4.90
CA LEU A 45 0.47 11.14 -5.97
C LEU A 45 -0.53 12.28 -5.72
N PRO A 46 -0.36 13.44 -6.36
CA PRO A 46 -1.19 14.63 -6.11
C PRO A 46 -2.70 14.41 -6.20
N HIS A 47 -3.17 13.58 -7.15
CA HIS A 47 -4.60 13.29 -7.27
C HIS A 47 -5.19 12.61 -6.04
N ALA A 48 -4.43 11.72 -5.36
CA ALA A 48 -4.87 11.08 -4.12
C ALA A 48 -4.69 12.03 -2.92
N ILE A 49 -3.65 12.86 -2.92
CA ILE A 49 -3.44 13.87 -1.86
C ILE A 49 -4.56 14.90 -1.84
N ARG A 50 -5.10 15.31 -3.00
CA ARG A 50 -6.26 16.21 -3.07
C ARG A 50 -7.46 15.66 -2.28
N GLU A 51 -7.72 14.37 -2.41
CA GLU A 51 -8.80 13.72 -1.66
C GLU A 51 -8.54 13.68 -0.15
N LEU A 52 -7.28 13.44 0.25
CA LEU A 52 -6.90 13.45 1.66
C LEU A 52 -6.86 14.87 2.26
N GLU A 53 -6.49 15.86 1.47
CA GLU A 53 -6.56 17.28 1.84
C GLU A 53 -8.01 17.73 2.05
N ALA A 54 -8.93 17.34 1.16
CA ALA A 54 -10.36 17.60 1.31
C ALA A 54 -10.95 16.97 2.59
N LEU A 55 -10.33 15.91 3.08
CA LEU A 55 -10.62 15.32 4.39
C LEU A 55 -9.89 16.03 5.55
N GLY A 56 -9.13 17.10 5.31
CA GLY A 56 -8.40 17.82 6.36
C GLY A 56 -7.18 17.07 6.90
N LEU A 57 -6.61 16.13 6.15
CA LEU A 57 -5.52 15.25 6.62
C LEU A 57 -4.12 15.73 6.20
N LEU A 58 -3.99 16.84 5.45
CA LEU A 58 -2.70 17.31 4.92
C LEU A 58 -1.68 17.57 6.05
N GLY A 59 -2.08 18.24 7.13
CA GLY A 59 -1.20 18.49 8.27
C GLY A 59 -0.77 17.24 9.04
N ALA A 60 -1.57 16.17 9.01
CA ALA A 60 -1.19 14.89 9.57
C ALA A 60 -0.20 14.13 8.65
N LEU A 61 -0.38 14.24 7.34
CA LEU A 61 0.55 13.71 6.35
C LEU A 61 1.92 14.38 6.42
N ASP A 62 1.99 15.70 6.63
CA ASP A 62 3.24 16.45 6.80
C ASP A 62 4.06 15.97 8.03
N LYS A 63 3.38 15.48 9.06
CA LYS A 63 4.04 14.93 10.26
C LYS A 63 4.48 13.46 10.09
N ALA A 64 3.79 12.71 9.22
CA ALA A 64 3.96 11.27 9.10
C ALA A 64 4.83 10.85 7.90
N GLY A 65 5.02 11.74 6.91
CA GLY A 65 5.73 11.45 5.68
C GLY A 65 6.59 12.61 5.21
N LEU A 66 7.06 12.52 3.98
CA LEU A 66 7.93 13.50 3.32
C LEU A 66 7.27 14.02 2.04
N ARG A 67 7.29 15.34 1.82
CA ARG A 67 6.92 15.92 0.53
C ARG A 67 8.01 15.65 -0.49
N THR A 68 7.69 14.86 -1.52
CA THR A 68 8.63 14.51 -2.58
C THR A 68 8.84 15.68 -3.52
N ARG A 69 10.11 16.05 -3.75
CA ARG A 69 10.50 17.17 -4.60
C ARG A 69 10.74 16.78 -6.05
N SER A 70 11.51 15.70 -6.26
CA SER A 70 11.92 15.27 -7.60
C SER A 70 12.03 13.75 -7.73
N LEU A 71 12.06 13.29 -8.98
CA LEU A 71 12.38 11.91 -9.33
C LEU A 71 13.39 11.93 -10.47
N THR A 72 14.51 11.24 -10.29
CA THR A 72 15.55 11.08 -11.30
C THR A 72 15.64 9.64 -11.76
N TYR A 73 15.68 9.45 -13.07
CA TYR A 73 15.87 8.15 -13.72
C TYR A 73 17.31 7.99 -14.16
N PHE A 74 17.89 6.85 -13.86
CA PHE A 74 19.26 6.48 -14.23
C PHE A 74 19.28 5.22 -15.07
N THR A 75 20.29 5.07 -15.91
CA THR A 75 20.63 3.76 -16.50
C THR A 75 21.00 2.80 -15.37
N LYS A 76 21.13 1.53 -15.70
CA LYS A 76 21.63 0.49 -14.78
C LYS A 76 23.01 0.82 -14.19
N SER A 77 23.86 1.49 -14.97
CA SER A 77 25.23 1.91 -14.59
C SER A 77 25.30 3.29 -13.92
N GLY A 78 24.17 3.93 -13.63
CA GLY A 78 24.13 5.19 -12.89
C GLY A 78 24.22 6.45 -13.76
N GLN A 79 24.17 6.36 -15.09
CA GLN A 79 24.09 7.54 -15.94
C GLN A 79 22.70 8.15 -15.84
N GLU A 80 22.59 9.44 -15.57
CA GLU A 80 21.31 10.14 -15.54
C GLU A 80 20.68 10.20 -16.94
N VAL A 81 19.41 9.81 -17.03
CA VAL A 81 18.61 9.80 -18.26
C VAL A 81 17.62 10.94 -18.27
N TRP A 82 16.93 11.15 -17.14
CA TRP A 82 15.86 12.11 -17.01
C TRP A 82 15.65 12.49 -15.55
N SER A 83 15.32 13.75 -15.29
CA SER A 83 14.89 14.21 -13.98
C SER A 83 13.64 15.08 -14.12
N GLU A 84 12.71 14.93 -13.21
CA GLU A 84 11.46 15.68 -13.19
C GLU A 84 11.09 16.11 -11.77
N LEU A 85 10.47 17.27 -11.66
CA LEU A 85 9.90 17.75 -10.41
C LEU A 85 8.61 17.02 -10.07
N ARG A 86 8.25 17.00 -8.79
CA ARG A 86 7.07 16.32 -8.28
C ARG A 86 6.19 17.22 -7.42
N GLY A 87 4.91 16.87 -7.33
CA GLY A 87 3.93 17.58 -6.51
C GLY A 87 3.90 19.09 -6.81
N MET A 88 3.95 19.88 -5.77
CA MET A 88 3.93 21.37 -5.90
C MET A 88 5.11 21.91 -6.70
N HIS A 89 6.28 21.27 -6.65
CA HIS A 89 7.44 21.66 -7.46
C HIS A 89 7.23 21.42 -8.97
N ALA A 90 6.31 20.53 -9.34
CA ALA A 90 5.88 20.31 -10.74
C ALA A 90 4.68 21.17 -11.15
N GLY A 91 4.23 22.11 -10.29
CA GLY A 91 3.10 22.99 -10.56
C GLY A 91 1.73 22.42 -10.17
N HIS A 92 1.68 21.31 -9.43
CA HIS A 92 0.42 20.83 -8.84
C HIS A 92 0.02 21.70 -7.64
N GLU A 93 -1.27 21.83 -7.38
CA GLU A 93 -1.82 22.59 -6.24
C GLU A 93 -1.52 21.91 -4.90
N VAL A 94 -1.30 20.60 -4.90
CA VAL A 94 -1.01 19.78 -3.72
C VAL A 94 0.32 19.04 -3.87
N PRO A 95 0.97 18.67 -2.75
CA PRO A 95 2.22 17.92 -2.80
C PRO A 95 2.04 16.47 -3.27
N GLN A 96 3.15 15.82 -3.62
CA GLN A 96 3.29 14.38 -3.60
C GLN A 96 3.95 14.00 -2.28
N PHE A 97 3.53 12.87 -1.67
CA PHE A 97 4.18 12.34 -0.46
C PHE A 97 4.84 10.99 -0.70
N SER A 98 5.99 10.82 -0.08
CA SER A 98 6.59 9.53 0.23
C SER A 98 6.40 9.27 1.73
N ILE A 99 5.83 8.11 2.09
CA ILE A 99 5.44 7.82 3.47
C ILE A 99 5.56 6.32 3.75
N HIS A 100 5.79 5.94 5.00
CA HIS A 100 5.67 4.54 5.42
C HIS A 100 4.20 4.10 5.31
N ARG A 101 3.95 3.00 4.58
CA ARG A 101 2.58 2.52 4.27
C ARG A 101 1.75 2.25 5.53
N GLY A 102 2.37 1.65 6.55
CA GLY A 102 1.70 1.38 7.82
C GLY A 102 1.35 2.66 8.58
N ARG A 103 2.20 3.68 8.53
CA ARG A 103 1.90 5.00 9.13
C ARG A 103 0.72 5.67 8.44
N LEU A 104 0.65 5.59 7.10
CA LEU A 104 -0.51 6.10 6.37
C LEU A 104 -1.80 5.39 6.80
N GLN A 105 -1.78 4.06 6.88
CA GLN A 105 -2.94 3.28 7.32
C GLN A 105 -3.36 3.64 8.75
N LYS A 106 -2.40 3.77 9.66
CA LYS A 106 -2.64 4.18 11.06
C LYS A 106 -3.24 5.58 11.15
N LEU A 107 -2.69 6.55 10.39
CA LEU A 107 -3.21 7.91 10.31
C LEU A 107 -4.68 7.93 9.88
N LEU A 108 -5.03 7.18 8.84
CA LEU A 108 -6.41 7.07 8.35
C LEU A 108 -7.33 6.40 9.40
N TYR A 109 -6.83 5.37 10.07
CA TYR A 109 -7.55 4.69 11.16
C TYR A 109 -7.82 5.64 12.32
N GLU A 110 -6.82 6.35 12.83
CA GLU A 110 -6.93 7.29 13.94
C GLU A 110 -7.90 8.43 13.59
N ALA A 111 -7.81 8.98 12.39
CA ALA A 111 -8.76 9.99 11.90
C ALA A 111 -10.21 9.47 11.81
N LEU A 112 -10.41 8.19 11.46
CA LEU A 112 -11.75 7.60 11.45
C LEU A 112 -12.27 7.39 12.87
N ILE A 113 -11.45 6.89 13.79
CA ILE A 113 -11.83 6.71 15.20
C ILE A 113 -12.18 8.05 15.86
N GLU A 114 -11.40 9.08 15.61
CA GLU A 114 -11.69 10.43 16.12
C GLU A 114 -13.06 10.96 15.65
N ARG A 115 -13.44 10.68 14.40
CA ARG A 115 -14.68 11.22 13.78
C ARG A 115 -15.92 10.35 13.96
N ALA A 116 -15.74 9.05 14.19
CA ALA A 116 -16.84 8.10 14.19
C ALA A 116 -16.92 7.20 15.45
N GLY A 117 -15.95 7.30 16.37
CA GLY A 117 -15.87 6.47 17.58
C GLY A 117 -15.14 5.14 17.34
N GLN A 118 -14.74 4.49 18.46
CA GLN A 118 -13.98 3.24 18.44
C GLN A 118 -14.75 2.09 17.76
N GLU A 119 -16.06 2.08 17.89
CA GLU A 119 -16.94 1.07 17.28
C GLU A 119 -17.05 1.16 15.76
N ALA A 120 -16.50 2.22 15.14
CA ALA A 120 -16.49 2.36 13.69
C ALA A 120 -15.59 1.32 12.99
N VAL A 121 -14.63 0.73 13.71
CA VAL A 121 -13.72 -0.29 13.17
C VAL A 121 -13.74 -1.54 14.07
N VAL A 122 -14.05 -2.68 13.47
CA VAL A 122 -14.07 -3.99 14.13
C VAL A 122 -12.96 -4.85 13.54
N THR A 123 -11.94 -5.14 14.31
CA THR A 123 -10.80 -5.97 13.88
C THR A 123 -11.05 -7.46 14.12
N GLY A 124 -10.21 -8.34 13.54
CA GLY A 124 -10.36 -9.78 13.65
C GLY A 124 -11.56 -10.34 12.88
N ARG A 125 -12.05 -9.63 11.86
CA ARG A 125 -13.27 -9.98 11.12
C ARG A 125 -13.03 -9.97 9.61
N ARG A 126 -13.06 -11.13 8.98
CA ARG A 126 -12.90 -11.31 7.53
C ARG A 126 -14.25 -11.62 6.87
N LEU A 127 -14.58 -10.90 5.82
CA LEU A 127 -15.78 -11.17 5.03
C LEU A 127 -15.74 -12.62 4.49
N ALA A 128 -16.83 -13.36 4.74
CA ALA A 128 -17.01 -14.73 4.25
C ALA A 128 -18.14 -14.83 3.20
N GLY A 129 -19.06 -13.87 3.21
CA GLY A 129 -20.17 -13.83 2.27
C GLY A 129 -21.17 -12.74 2.62
N PHE A 130 -22.19 -12.59 1.81
CA PHE A 130 -23.29 -11.67 2.07
C PHE A 130 -24.57 -12.11 1.35
N LEU A 131 -25.68 -11.59 1.84
CA LEU A 131 -27.01 -11.66 1.20
C LEU A 131 -27.51 -10.24 1.02
N GLN A 132 -28.20 -9.98 -0.08
CA GLN A 132 -28.82 -8.67 -0.34
C GLN A 132 -30.23 -8.83 -0.89
N ASN A 133 -31.09 -7.83 -0.62
CA ASN A 133 -32.43 -7.71 -1.16
C ASN A 133 -32.77 -6.22 -1.33
N GLU A 134 -34.04 -5.90 -1.63
CA GLU A 134 -34.48 -4.51 -1.83
C GLU A 134 -34.35 -3.66 -0.56
N SER A 135 -34.37 -4.23 0.63
CA SER A 135 -34.32 -3.52 1.91
C SER A 135 -32.90 -3.28 2.44
N GLY A 136 -31.91 -4.11 2.07
CA GLY A 136 -30.57 -3.96 2.59
C GLY A 136 -29.61 -5.09 2.21
N VAL A 137 -28.47 -5.11 2.88
CA VAL A 137 -27.45 -6.16 2.78
C VAL A 137 -27.12 -6.68 4.17
N THR A 138 -26.94 -8.01 4.27
CA THR A 138 -26.41 -8.68 5.48
C THR A 138 -25.09 -9.33 5.12
N ALA A 139 -23.99 -8.84 5.70
CA ALA A 139 -22.65 -9.37 5.50
C ALA A 139 -22.28 -10.35 6.64
N ASN A 140 -21.68 -11.47 6.29
CA ASN A 140 -21.23 -12.50 7.21
C ASN A 140 -19.71 -12.42 7.34
N PHE A 141 -19.23 -12.31 8.57
CA PHE A 141 -17.80 -12.25 8.89
C PHE A 141 -17.39 -13.42 9.75
N VAL A 142 -16.27 -14.02 9.44
CA VAL A 142 -15.63 -15.05 10.29
C VAL A 142 -14.64 -14.40 11.23
N ASP A 143 -14.54 -14.96 12.43
CA ASP A 143 -13.51 -14.59 13.40
C ASP A 143 -12.16 -15.14 12.94
N THR A 144 -11.16 -14.26 12.84
CA THR A 144 -9.79 -14.65 12.44
C THR A 144 -8.87 -14.87 13.64
N LEU A 145 -9.33 -14.58 14.85
CA LEU A 145 -8.56 -14.70 16.09
C LEU A 145 -8.78 -16.04 16.76
N GLU A 146 -10.04 -16.44 16.87
CA GLU A 146 -10.44 -17.66 17.57
C GLU A 146 -10.69 -18.85 16.63
N GLY A 147 -10.72 -18.60 15.31
CA GLY A 147 -10.89 -19.64 14.29
C GLY A 147 -12.28 -20.28 14.25
N ALA A 148 -13.13 -20.02 15.22
CA ALA A 148 -14.51 -20.52 15.29
C ALA A 148 -15.46 -19.39 15.66
N GLY A 149 -16.65 -19.42 15.06
CA GLY A 149 -17.64 -18.37 15.26
C GLY A 149 -17.57 -17.28 14.18
N GLY A 150 -18.58 -16.47 14.14
CA GLY A 150 -18.71 -15.37 13.18
C GLY A 150 -19.79 -14.41 13.65
N ILE A 151 -19.82 -13.25 13.01
CA ILE A 151 -20.87 -12.25 13.23
C ILE A 151 -21.54 -11.90 11.91
N THR A 152 -22.78 -11.47 11.99
CA THR A 152 -23.49 -10.87 10.89
C THR A 152 -23.61 -9.36 11.12
N ALA A 153 -23.52 -8.59 10.05
CA ALA A 153 -23.75 -7.15 10.07
C ALA A 153 -24.79 -6.80 9.02
N ALA A 154 -25.80 -6.02 9.42
CA ALA A 154 -26.83 -5.53 8.51
C ALA A 154 -26.59 -4.06 8.20
N GLY A 155 -26.83 -3.66 6.94
CA GLY A 155 -26.66 -2.30 6.48
C GLY A 155 -27.43 -2.05 5.18
N ASP A 156 -27.33 -0.83 4.69
CA ASP A 156 -27.96 -0.42 3.44
C ASP A 156 -27.09 -0.75 2.22
N ILE A 157 -25.76 -0.69 2.39
CA ILE A 157 -24.75 -0.91 1.35
C ILE A 157 -23.57 -1.67 1.95
N LEU A 158 -22.96 -2.58 1.16
CA LEU A 158 -21.67 -3.21 1.44
C LEU A 158 -20.63 -2.73 0.44
N VAL A 159 -19.48 -2.27 0.93
CA VAL A 159 -18.31 -1.96 0.12
C VAL A 159 -17.23 -3.03 0.36
N CYS A 160 -16.87 -3.78 -0.67
CA CYS A 160 -15.81 -4.77 -0.62
C CYS A 160 -14.45 -4.08 -0.93
N ALA A 161 -13.73 -3.69 0.11
CA ALA A 161 -12.38 -3.10 0.06
C ALA A 161 -11.33 -4.08 0.60
N ASP A 162 -11.57 -5.38 0.45
CA ASP A 162 -10.86 -6.52 1.05
C ASP A 162 -9.66 -7.02 0.21
N GLY A 163 -9.18 -6.16 -0.72
CA GLY A 163 -7.89 -6.30 -1.38
C GLY A 163 -7.89 -7.25 -2.58
N ILE A 164 -6.68 -7.66 -3.01
CA ILE A 164 -6.47 -8.46 -4.23
C ILE A 164 -7.10 -9.87 -4.15
N HIS A 165 -7.29 -10.39 -2.92
CA HIS A 165 -7.95 -11.66 -2.64
C HIS A 165 -9.40 -11.49 -2.18
N SER A 166 -10.06 -10.43 -2.63
CA SER A 166 -11.42 -10.04 -2.24
C SER A 166 -12.41 -11.22 -2.30
N CYS A 167 -13.10 -11.44 -1.18
CA CYS A 167 -14.23 -12.36 -1.08
C CYS A 167 -15.40 -11.86 -1.92
N GLY A 168 -15.71 -10.56 -1.86
CA GLY A 168 -16.77 -9.96 -2.66
C GLY A 168 -16.56 -10.15 -4.15
N ARG A 169 -15.34 -9.90 -4.63
CA ARG A 169 -14.97 -10.12 -6.03
C ARG A 169 -15.17 -11.58 -6.44
N LYS A 170 -14.71 -12.52 -5.62
CA LYS A 170 -14.86 -13.95 -5.88
C LYS A 170 -16.31 -14.42 -5.95
N LEU A 171 -17.20 -13.81 -5.16
CA LEU A 171 -18.62 -14.16 -5.18
C LEU A 171 -19.33 -13.67 -6.45
N PHE A 172 -18.94 -12.50 -6.98
CA PHE A 172 -19.50 -11.97 -8.24
C PHE A 172 -18.85 -12.54 -9.50
N TYR A 173 -17.59 -12.97 -9.39
CA TYR A 173 -16.79 -13.51 -10.48
C TYR A 173 -16.15 -14.86 -10.07
N PRO A 174 -16.97 -15.92 -9.85
CA PRO A 174 -16.48 -17.21 -9.34
C PRO A 174 -15.50 -17.91 -10.30
N ASP A 175 -15.64 -17.67 -11.58
CA ASP A 175 -14.80 -18.26 -12.64
C ASP A 175 -13.57 -17.41 -12.96
N GLU A 176 -13.34 -16.28 -12.24
CA GLU A 176 -12.16 -15.47 -12.45
C GLU A 176 -10.89 -16.20 -12.04
N ALA A 177 -9.87 -16.12 -12.88
CA ALA A 177 -8.55 -16.66 -12.59
C ALA A 177 -7.92 -16.02 -11.35
N GLN A 178 -6.95 -16.70 -10.75
CA GLN A 178 -6.11 -16.14 -9.69
C GLN A 178 -5.35 -14.91 -10.22
N PRO A 179 -4.87 -14.01 -9.33
CA PRO A 179 -4.04 -12.90 -9.74
C PRO A 179 -2.89 -13.33 -10.64
N SER A 180 -2.72 -12.64 -11.75
CA SER A 180 -1.71 -12.96 -12.76
C SER A 180 -0.34 -12.42 -12.34
N TRP A 181 0.66 -13.29 -12.26
CA TRP A 181 2.04 -12.87 -12.06
C TRP A 181 2.70 -12.52 -13.40
N ASN A 182 3.25 -11.32 -13.51
CA ASN A 182 3.83 -10.80 -14.75
C ASN A 182 5.31 -11.18 -14.96
N GLY A 183 5.85 -12.14 -14.19
CA GLY A 183 7.25 -12.58 -14.27
C GLY A 183 8.24 -11.64 -13.57
N VAL A 184 7.77 -10.73 -12.72
CA VAL A 184 8.64 -9.82 -11.96
C VAL A 184 8.58 -10.17 -10.47
N MET A 185 9.76 -10.43 -9.89
CA MET A 185 9.95 -10.50 -8.44
C MET A 185 10.41 -9.15 -7.91
N MET A 186 9.90 -8.81 -6.74
CA MET A 186 10.21 -7.56 -6.05
C MET A 186 10.69 -7.85 -4.64
N TRP A 187 11.83 -7.28 -4.27
CA TRP A 187 12.33 -7.23 -2.90
C TRP A 187 12.37 -5.79 -2.43
N ARG A 188 12.02 -5.58 -1.19
CA ARG A 188 11.91 -4.23 -0.63
C ARG A 188 12.21 -4.20 0.85
N GLY A 189 12.75 -3.07 1.29
CA GLY A 189 13.05 -2.79 2.68
C GLY A 189 13.20 -1.31 2.93
N ALA A 190 13.44 -0.97 4.19
CA ALA A 190 13.78 0.39 4.59
C ALA A 190 14.77 0.33 5.75
N ALA A 191 15.70 1.29 5.78
CA ALA A 191 16.66 1.46 6.86
C ALA A 191 16.99 2.94 7.06
N GLU A 192 17.41 3.29 8.27
CA GLU A 192 18.01 4.60 8.54
C GLU A 192 19.31 4.72 7.76
N TRP A 193 19.46 5.82 7.01
CA TRP A 193 20.58 6.03 6.12
C TRP A 193 20.87 7.51 5.96
N PRO A 194 22.11 7.92 5.67
CA PRO A 194 22.42 9.31 5.35
C PRO A 194 21.54 9.84 4.21
N SER A 195 21.10 11.07 4.35
CA SER A 195 20.25 11.71 3.33
C SER A 195 20.98 11.80 1.98
N TRP A 196 20.27 11.45 0.92
CA TRP A 196 20.77 11.55 -0.44
C TRP A 196 20.30 12.84 -1.09
N ARG A 197 21.24 13.59 -1.71
CA ARG A 197 20.97 14.90 -2.33
C ARG A 197 20.32 15.85 -1.32
N ASP A 198 19.16 16.38 -1.67
CA ASP A 198 18.37 17.32 -0.85
C ASP A 198 17.52 16.63 0.25
N GLY A 199 17.56 15.31 0.35
CA GLY A 199 16.73 14.54 1.28
C GLY A 199 15.25 14.43 0.88
N GLU A 200 14.84 14.97 -0.28
CA GLU A 200 13.46 15.00 -0.78
C GLU A 200 13.34 14.35 -2.16
N SER A 201 14.46 13.88 -2.72
CA SER A 201 14.54 13.31 -4.06
C SER A 201 14.40 11.80 -4.07
N MET A 202 13.78 11.31 -5.15
CA MET A 202 13.66 9.89 -5.48
C MET A 202 14.60 9.52 -6.62
N ALA A 203 14.98 8.24 -6.70
CA ALA A 203 15.77 7.68 -7.80
C ALA A 203 15.19 6.36 -8.31
N ILE A 204 15.28 6.14 -9.62
CA ILE A 204 15.04 4.86 -10.27
C ILE A 204 16.22 4.56 -11.18
N GLY A 205 17.01 3.53 -10.85
CA GLY A 205 18.11 3.04 -11.68
C GLY A 205 17.73 1.75 -12.40
N GLY A 206 17.91 1.67 -13.73
CA GLY A 206 17.60 0.49 -14.54
C GLY A 206 16.47 0.68 -15.54
N GLY A 207 15.78 -0.40 -15.89
CA GLY A 207 14.75 -0.38 -16.94
C GLY A 207 13.81 -1.59 -16.89
N LEU A 208 13.31 -2.03 -18.08
CA LEU A 208 12.29 -3.08 -18.19
C LEU A 208 12.74 -4.45 -17.67
N GLY A 209 14.03 -4.78 -17.76
CA GLY A 209 14.58 -6.06 -17.28
C GLY A 209 14.82 -6.10 -15.77
N GLY A 210 14.80 -4.95 -15.12
CA GLY A 210 14.96 -4.78 -13.67
C GLY A 210 15.34 -3.36 -13.31
N LYS A 211 15.03 -2.97 -12.08
CA LYS A 211 15.30 -1.64 -11.55
C LYS A 211 15.50 -1.64 -10.05
N PHE A 212 16.27 -0.67 -9.60
CA PHE A 212 16.37 -0.27 -8.21
C PHE A 212 15.63 1.05 -8.03
N VAL A 213 14.75 1.11 -7.06
CA VAL A 213 13.98 2.32 -6.71
C VAL A 213 14.39 2.74 -5.30
N LEU A 214 14.68 4.02 -5.14
CA LEU A 214 15.13 4.62 -3.88
C LEU A 214 14.31 5.88 -3.60
N TYR A 215 13.86 6.04 -2.38
CA TYR A 215 13.21 7.27 -1.91
C TYR A 215 13.16 7.36 -0.40
N PRO A 216 13.33 8.57 0.16
CA PRO A 216 13.12 8.80 1.58
C PRO A 216 11.64 8.74 1.92
N ILE A 217 11.30 8.31 3.15
CA ILE A 217 9.93 8.23 3.66
C ILE A 217 9.74 8.96 4.99
N GLU A 218 10.77 9.67 5.43
CA GLU A 218 10.76 10.57 6.58
C GLU A 218 11.58 11.81 6.29
N THR A 219 11.24 12.89 6.96
CA THR A 219 12.04 14.12 6.96
C THR A 219 13.40 13.86 7.60
N PRO A 220 14.50 14.37 7.03
CA PRO A 220 15.84 14.19 7.60
C PRO A 220 15.93 14.66 9.06
N ARG A 221 16.64 13.87 9.88
CA ARG A 221 17.02 14.21 11.25
C ARG A 221 18.52 13.98 11.42
N ASP A 222 19.24 15.00 11.82
CA ASP A 222 20.70 14.92 12.03
C ASP A 222 21.46 14.34 10.82
N GLY A 223 21.01 14.69 9.58
CA GLY A 223 21.62 14.22 8.34
C GLY A 223 21.26 12.80 7.91
N SER A 224 20.40 12.08 8.67
CA SER A 224 19.89 10.75 8.36
C SER A 224 18.38 10.76 8.24
N GLN A 225 17.83 9.77 7.54
CA GLN A 225 16.38 9.59 7.35
C GLN A 225 16.07 8.15 6.98
N LEU A 226 14.83 7.75 7.19
CA LEU A 226 14.39 6.41 6.78
C LEU A 226 14.29 6.34 5.25
N MET A 227 15.20 5.59 4.64
CA MET A 227 15.28 5.39 3.19
C MET A 227 14.60 4.07 2.81
N ASN A 228 13.61 4.16 1.94
CA ASN A 228 12.97 3.00 1.35
C ASN A 228 13.65 2.63 0.04
N TRP A 229 13.85 1.33 -0.17
CA TRP A 229 14.36 0.80 -1.43
C TRP A 229 13.51 -0.37 -1.94
N VAL A 230 13.53 -0.55 -3.27
CA VAL A 230 12.88 -1.66 -3.96
C VAL A 230 13.77 -2.16 -5.09
N VAL A 231 13.98 -3.46 -5.15
CA VAL A 231 14.61 -4.14 -6.30
C VAL A 231 13.54 -4.91 -7.05
N ASN A 232 13.37 -4.62 -8.32
CA ASN A 232 12.49 -5.37 -9.22
C ASN A 232 13.34 -6.10 -10.25
N ILE A 233 13.13 -7.40 -10.42
CA ILE A 233 13.83 -8.19 -11.44
C ILE A 233 12.80 -8.97 -12.24
N ARG A 234 12.78 -8.77 -13.54
CA ARG A 234 12.06 -9.63 -14.48
C ARG A 234 12.86 -10.93 -14.62
N THR A 235 12.29 -12.00 -14.18
CA THR A 235 12.90 -13.32 -14.34
C THR A 235 12.35 -14.04 -15.56
N LYS A 236 13.25 -14.73 -16.26
CA LYS A 236 12.91 -15.73 -17.27
C LYS A 236 13.23 -17.13 -16.77
N ASP A 237 13.74 -17.23 -15.56
CA ASP A 237 14.10 -18.50 -14.94
C ASP A 237 12.85 -19.27 -14.54
N PRO A 238 12.55 -20.42 -15.16
CA PRO A 238 11.37 -21.21 -14.86
C PRO A 238 11.39 -21.81 -13.45
N THR A 239 12.55 -21.81 -12.76
CA THR A 239 12.67 -22.27 -11.39
C THR A 239 12.23 -21.22 -10.37
N ILE A 240 12.18 -19.94 -10.75
CA ILE A 240 11.65 -18.86 -9.94
C ILE A 240 10.15 -18.81 -10.19
N THR A 241 9.41 -19.53 -9.38
CA THR A 241 7.95 -19.47 -9.33
C THR A 241 7.49 -18.42 -8.32
N PRO A 242 6.35 -17.77 -8.54
CA PRO A 242 5.80 -16.89 -7.51
C PRO A 242 5.57 -17.71 -6.23
N PRO A 243 5.84 -17.15 -5.05
CA PRO A 243 5.52 -17.81 -3.81
C PRO A 243 4.01 -18.09 -3.74
N PRO A 244 3.57 -19.17 -3.05
CA PRO A 244 2.16 -19.44 -2.84
C PRO A 244 1.43 -18.22 -2.26
N GLU A 245 0.14 -18.08 -2.56
CA GLU A 245 -0.68 -16.91 -2.17
C GLU A 245 -0.57 -16.52 -0.69
N ASN A 246 -0.38 -17.48 0.19
CA ASN A 246 -0.27 -17.26 1.63
C ASN A 246 1.08 -16.62 2.07
N SER A 247 2.01 -16.40 1.15
CA SER A 247 3.36 -15.92 1.45
C SER A 247 3.77 -14.67 0.65
N TRP A 248 2.81 -13.86 0.22
CA TRP A 248 3.05 -12.67 -0.60
C TRP A 248 3.81 -11.52 0.10
N SER A 249 4.14 -11.66 1.37
CA SER A 249 5.01 -10.75 2.13
C SER A 249 6.01 -11.54 2.95
N ARG A 250 6.68 -12.50 2.31
CA ARG A 250 7.65 -13.36 2.94
C ARG A 250 8.92 -12.57 3.26
N SER A 251 9.43 -12.71 4.48
CA SER A 251 10.77 -12.24 4.82
C SER A 251 11.82 -13.13 4.16
N VAL A 252 12.88 -12.54 3.61
CA VAL A 252 13.97 -13.23 2.93
C VAL A 252 15.32 -12.78 3.46
N SER A 253 16.34 -13.62 3.23
CA SER A 253 17.71 -13.32 3.66
C SER A 253 18.37 -12.26 2.78
N LEU A 254 19.32 -11.54 3.35
CA LEU A 254 20.19 -10.61 2.63
C LEU A 254 20.87 -11.26 1.43
N SER A 255 21.34 -12.51 1.58
CA SER A 255 22.02 -13.25 0.51
C SER A 255 21.17 -13.49 -0.73
N THR A 256 19.84 -13.54 -0.58
CA THR A 256 18.92 -13.66 -1.70
C THR A 256 18.84 -12.36 -2.52
N VAL A 257 18.91 -11.20 -1.87
CA VAL A 257 18.59 -9.92 -2.50
C VAL A 257 19.83 -9.17 -2.95
N LEU A 258 20.90 -9.24 -2.18
CA LEU A 258 22.10 -8.45 -2.43
C LEU A 258 22.68 -8.61 -3.84
N PRO A 259 22.80 -9.83 -4.43
CA PRO A 259 23.28 -9.99 -5.80
C PRO A 259 22.39 -9.30 -6.85
N HIS A 260 21.10 -9.12 -6.56
CA HIS A 260 20.18 -8.42 -7.44
C HIS A 260 20.31 -6.90 -7.30
N ALA A 261 20.47 -6.39 -6.08
CA ALA A 261 20.63 -4.96 -5.78
C ALA A 261 21.94 -4.40 -6.38
N LEU A 262 23.04 -5.13 -6.24
CA LEU A 262 24.37 -4.75 -6.76
C LEU A 262 24.47 -4.70 -8.29
N ARG A 263 23.41 -5.07 -9.00
CA ARG A 263 23.33 -4.90 -10.47
C ARG A 263 23.08 -3.45 -10.89
N PHE A 264 22.74 -2.56 -9.96
CA PHE A 264 22.36 -1.18 -10.21
C PHE A 264 23.30 -0.22 -9.52
N ALA A 265 23.44 0.97 -10.10
CA ALA A 265 24.18 2.09 -9.51
C ALA A 265 23.27 3.33 -9.48
N ILE A 266 23.37 4.08 -8.38
CA ILE A 266 22.82 5.42 -8.23
C ILE A 266 23.99 6.31 -7.83
N PRO A 267 24.26 7.41 -8.56
CA PRO A 267 25.38 8.30 -8.24
C PRO A 267 25.29 8.83 -6.82
N ASP A 268 26.45 8.86 -6.15
CA ASP A 268 26.62 9.37 -4.80
C ASP A 268 25.75 8.65 -3.74
N PHE A 269 25.40 7.38 -4.01
CA PHE A 269 24.61 6.57 -3.11
C PHE A 269 25.17 5.15 -2.95
N ASP A 270 25.36 4.71 -1.70
CA ASP A 270 25.80 3.35 -1.37
C ASP A 270 24.61 2.40 -1.24
N ILE A 271 24.25 1.76 -2.37
CA ILE A 271 23.18 0.75 -2.42
C ILE A 271 23.51 -0.46 -1.53
N GLU A 272 24.76 -0.93 -1.55
CA GLU A 272 25.18 -2.10 -0.76
C GLU A 272 25.02 -1.85 0.74
N GLY A 273 25.54 -0.72 1.21
CA GLY A 273 25.43 -0.33 2.61
C GLY A 273 23.98 -0.23 3.07
N LEU A 274 23.10 0.44 2.31
CA LEU A 274 21.67 0.56 2.64
C LEU A 274 20.99 -0.82 2.74
N VAL A 275 21.21 -1.69 1.75
CA VAL A 275 20.59 -3.03 1.72
C VAL A 275 21.10 -3.88 2.89
N ARG A 276 22.38 -3.80 3.24
CA ARG A 276 22.98 -4.49 4.40
C ARG A 276 22.48 -3.96 5.75
N ALA A 277 22.17 -2.67 5.85
CA ALA A 277 21.63 -2.05 7.06
C ALA A 277 20.14 -2.37 7.28
N THR A 278 19.47 -2.97 6.30
CA THR A 278 18.04 -3.28 6.37
C THR A 278 17.77 -4.53 7.20
N GLU A 279 17.07 -4.41 8.32
CA GLU A 279 16.74 -5.54 9.21
C GLU A 279 15.68 -6.46 8.60
N GLY A 280 14.64 -5.89 7.97
CA GLY A 280 13.51 -6.64 7.39
C GLY A 280 13.43 -6.49 5.88
N ILE A 281 13.75 -7.55 5.14
CA ILE A 281 13.62 -7.59 3.67
C ILE A 281 12.43 -8.47 3.31
N TYR A 282 11.52 -7.92 2.51
CA TYR A 282 10.28 -8.60 2.10
C TYR A 282 10.27 -8.87 0.61
N GLU A 283 9.80 -10.06 0.26
CA GLU A 283 9.65 -10.54 -1.11
C GLU A 283 8.18 -10.51 -1.55
N TYR A 284 7.95 -10.01 -2.77
CA TYR A 284 6.62 -9.95 -3.39
C TYR A 284 6.71 -10.35 -4.87
N PRO A 285 5.83 -11.22 -5.37
CA PRO A 285 5.58 -11.31 -6.80
C PRO A 285 4.80 -10.06 -7.24
N MET A 286 5.17 -9.47 -8.37
CA MET A 286 4.32 -8.43 -8.98
C MET A 286 3.16 -9.13 -9.69
N ALA A 287 2.04 -9.19 -9.02
CA ALA A 287 0.81 -9.76 -9.54
C ALA A 287 -0.30 -8.71 -9.57
N ASP A 288 -1.16 -8.82 -10.55
CA ASP A 288 -2.32 -7.96 -10.75
C ASP A 288 -3.56 -8.77 -11.17
N ARG A 289 -4.66 -8.11 -11.34
CA ARG A 289 -5.90 -8.66 -11.86
C ARG A 289 -6.41 -7.82 -13.03
N ASP A 290 -7.05 -8.47 -13.96
CA ASP A 290 -7.70 -7.80 -15.07
C ASP A 290 -8.81 -6.85 -14.58
N PRO A 291 -9.05 -5.75 -15.31
CA PRO A 291 -10.16 -4.85 -15.01
C PRO A 291 -11.50 -5.57 -15.06
N LEU A 292 -12.36 -5.30 -14.08
CA LEU A 292 -13.70 -5.85 -14.05
C LEU A 292 -14.62 -5.11 -15.02
N PRO A 293 -15.52 -5.82 -15.72
CA PRO A 293 -16.51 -5.17 -16.58
C PRO A 293 -17.56 -4.41 -15.77
N ARG A 294 -17.75 -4.76 -14.49
CA ARG A 294 -18.72 -4.15 -13.59
C ARG A 294 -18.23 -4.16 -12.15
N TRP A 295 -18.50 -3.06 -11.42
CA TRP A 295 -18.03 -2.86 -10.04
C TRP A 295 -19.17 -2.74 -9.01
N THR A 296 -20.43 -2.72 -9.44
CA THR A 296 -21.58 -2.55 -8.55
C THR A 296 -22.65 -3.59 -8.87
N PHE A 297 -23.21 -4.21 -7.84
CA PHE A 297 -24.19 -5.28 -7.95
C PHE A 297 -25.28 -5.06 -6.90
N GLY A 298 -26.32 -4.30 -7.26
CA GLY A 298 -27.37 -3.93 -6.33
C GLY A 298 -26.83 -3.04 -5.20
N ARG A 299 -26.73 -3.60 -4.00
CA ARG A 299 -26.25 -2.92 -2.79
C ARG A 299 -24.79 -3.19 -2.43
N VAL A 300 -24.06 -3.85 -3.30
CA VAL A 300 -22.65 -4.22 -3.11
C VAL A 300 -21.78 -3.67 -4.22
#